data_54a4d4b13c4460b26a1165a151753b9e
#
_entry.id   54a4d4b13c4460b26a1165a151753b9e
#
_cell.length_a   1.000
_cell.length_b   1.000
_cell.length_c   1.000
_cell.angle_alpha   90.00
_cell.angle_beta   90.00
_cell.angle_gamma   90.00
#
_symmetry.space_group_name_H-M   'P 1'
#
loop_
_entity.id
_entity.type
_entity.pdbx_description
1 polymer ?
#
loop_
_entity_poly.entity_id
_entity_poly.type
_entity_poly.pdbx_seq_one_letter_code
_entity_poly.pdbx_strand_id
1 'polypeptide(L)'
;LVVRPLGVGLSTHGLNLTWQERLFIAGVAPRGIVAAAIASITAATLEAQGVSGGPALRALVFSTIAGTVVLSGLFAYPLASILKLRLPRRDRVAIFGAGGLALPLAGALRDGGASVLFIESDPKRSHAAEQAGHTVVFGDPLDERTMQRARMELVGTVIGLTFNEHANGLFVREARESYDVERGYVAI
;
A
#
# COMPACT_ATOMS: atom_id res chain seq x y z
N LEU A 1 -21.94 0.48 17.80
CA LEU A 1 -20.78 -0.41 17.60
C LEU A 1 -21.08 -1.58 16.65
N VAL A 2 -22.31 -2.16 16.67
CA VAL A 2 -22.71 -3.35 15.87
C VAL A 2 -23.04 -3.00 14.40
N VAL A 3 -23.66 -1.85 14.16
CA VAL A 3 -24.16 -1.45 12.83
C VAL A 3 -23.00 -1.27 11.80
N ARG A 4 -21.83 -0.81 12.24
CA ARG A 4 -20.68 -0.60 11.34
C ARG A 4 -20.07 -1.89 10.82
N PRO A 5 -19.70 -2.88 11.64
CA PRO A 5 -19.24 -4.17 11.15
C PRO A 5 -20.20 -4.82 10.16
N LEU A 6 -21.51 -4.71 10.41
CA LEU A 6 -22.54 -5.19 9.49
C LEU A 6 -22.54 -4.40 8.17
N GLY A 7 -22.49 -3.07 8.24
CA GLY A 7 -22.40 -2.21 7.04
C GLY A 7 -21.17 -2.49 6.21
N VAL A 8 -19.99 -2.61 6.82
CA VAL A 8 -18.76 -2.97 6.13
C VAL A 8 -18.84 -4.38 5.54
N GLY A 9 -19.38 -5.34 6.29
CA GLY A 9 -19.60 -6.71 5.81
C GLY A 9 -20.46 -6.77 4.55
N LEU A 10 -21.56 -6.02 4.54
CA LEU A 10 -22.46 -5.92 3.38
C LEU A 10 -21.84 -5.19 2.20
N SER A 11 -21.19 -4.05 2.44
CA SER A 11 -20.58 -3.24 1.37
C SER A 11 -19.36 -3.88 0.75
N THR A 12 -18.65 -4.73 1.48
CA THR A 12 -17.47 -5.45 0.99
C THR A 12 -17.78 -6.88 0.55
N HIS A 13 -19.05 -7.25 0.49
CA HIS A 13 -19.48 -8.55 -0.01
C HIS A 13 -19.17 -8.66 -1.51
N GLY A 14 -18.34 -9.63 -1.89
CA GLY A 14 -17.86 -9.79 -3.28
C GLY A 14 -16.48 -9.18 -3.56
N LEU A 15 -15.89 -8.45 -2.62
CA LEU A 15 -14.49 -8.05 -2.69
C LEU A 15 -13.59 -9.11 -2.04
N ASN A 16 -12.42 -9.36 -2.63
CA ASN A 16 -11.42 -10.29 -2.08
C ASN A 16 -10.69 -9.72 -0.86
N LEU A 17 -11.45 -9.18 0.10
CA LEU A 17 -10.93 -8.66 1.35
C LEU A 17 -10.96 -9.74 2.43
N THR A 18 -9.86 -9.86 3.15
CA THR A 18 -9.75 -10.73 4.32
C THR A 18 -10.65 -10.20 5.46
N TRP A 19 -11.03 -11.07 6.39
CA TRP A 19 -11.82 -10.66 7.55
C TRP A 19 -11.09 -9.63 8.42
N GLN A 20 -9.76 -9.67 8.45
CA GLN A 20 -8.90 -8.73 9.16
C GLN A 20 -8.97 -7.32 8.57
N GLU A 21 -8.95 -7.21 7.23
CA GLU A 21 -9.12 -5.93 6.52
C GLU A 21 -10.52 -5.34 6.77
N ARG A 22 -11.55 -6.17 6.75
CA ARG A 22 -12.92 -5.72 7.05
C ARG A 22 -13.05 -5.21 8.48
N LEU A 23 -12.42 -5.89 9.44
CA LEU A 23 -12.42 -5.49 10.84
C LEU A 23 -11.66 -4.16 11.04
N PHE A 24 -10.53 -3.99 10.35
CA PHE A 24 -9.77 -2.75 10.35
C PHE A 24 -10.57 -1.57 9.79
N ILE A 25 -11.19 -1.74 8.62
CA ILE A 25 -12.06 -0.72 8.00
C ILE A 25 -13.21 -0.35 8.94
N ALA A 26 -13.84 -1.34 9.58
CA ALA A 26 -14.91 -1.10 10.53
C ALA A 26 -14.46 -0.33 11.79
N GLY A 27 -13.19 -0.53 12.23
CA GLY A 27 -12.63 0.09 13.42
C GLY A 27 -12.11 1.51 13.19
N VAL A 28 -11.52 1.80 12.03
CA VAL A 28 -10.81 3.06 11.76
C VAL A 28 -11.67 4.11 11.04
N ALA A 29 -12.86 3.76 10.55
CA ALA A 29 -13.70 4.69 9.79
C ALA A 29 -14.10 5.95 10.59
N PRO A 30 -13.66 7.16 10.20
CA PRO A 30 -13.94 8.40 10.90
C PRO A 30 -15.43 8.75 10.86
N ARG A 31 -15.94 9.36 11.92
CA ARG A 31 -17.33 9.80 12.04
C ARG A 31 -17.49 11.22 11.47
N GLY A 32 -18.50 11.37 10.78
CA GLY A 32 -19.26 12.17 9.88
C GLY A 32 -19.26 13.64 9.92
N ILE A 33 -18.76 14.23 8.83
CA ILE A 33 -19.08 15.59 8.38
C ILE A 33 -20.60 15.84 8.35
N VAL A 34 -21.41 14.84 7.99
CA VAL A 34 -22.87 14.91 7.96
C VAL A 34 -23.46 15.15 9.36
N ALA A 35 -22.96 14.48 10.38
CA ALA A 35 -23.42 14.70 11.76
C ALA A 35 -23.09 16.11 12.25
N ALA A 36 -21.93 16.66 11.89
CA ALA A 36 -21.53 18.03 12.20
C ALA A 36 -22.44 19.05 11.50
N ALA A 37 -22.76 18.84 10.22
CA ALA A 37 -23.64 19.70 9.45
C ALA A 37 -25.05 19.73 10.03
N ILE A 38 -25.64 18.55 10.28
CA ILE A 38 -26.98 18.44 10.88
C ILE A 38 -27.02 19.11 12.27
N ALA A 39 -26.01 18.85 13.11
CA ALA A 39 -25.94 19.47 14.43
C ALA A 39 -25.84 21.00 14.37
N SER A 40 -25.08 21.52 13.42
CA SER A 40 -24.92 22.97 13.22
C SER A 40 -26.24 23.62 12.77
N ILE A 41 -26.95 23.02 11.80
CA ILE A 41 -28.25 23.50 11.32
C ILE A 41 -29.30 23.42 12.44
N THR A 42 -29.37 22.30 13.15
CA THR A 42 -30.31 22.11 14.25
C THR A 42 -30.03 23.10 15.39
N ALA A 43 -28.78 23.32 15.76
CA ALA A 43 -28.41 24.31 16.78
C ALA A 43 -28.81 25.72 16.38
N ALA A 44 -28.58 26.14 15.13
CA ALA A 44 -28.98 27.42 14.62
C ALA A 44 -30.51 27.59 14.62
N THR A 45 -31.26 26.56 14.27
CA THR A 45 -32.73 26.57 14.30
C THR A 45 -33.26 26.72 15.73
N LEU A 46 -32.67 26.00 16.70
CA LEU A 46 -33.04 26.14 18.11
C LEU A 46 -32.78 27.57 18.65
N GLU A 47 -31.60 28.11 18.32
CA GLU A 47 -31.26 29.50 18.68
C GLU A 47 -32.26 30.50 18.10
N ALA A 48 -32.64 30.36 16.83
CA ALA A 48 -33.63 31.23 16.17
C ALA A 48 -35.04 31.15 16.78
N GLN A 49 -35.39 30.02 17.35
CA GLN A 49 -36.67 29.80 18.06
C GLN A 49 -36.62 30.15 19.54
N GLY A 50 -35.50 30.71 20.04
CA GLY A 50 -35.34 31.08 21.44
C GLY A 50 -35.21 29.86 22.39
N VAL A 51 -35.00 28.66 21.87
CA VAL A 51 -34.83 27.46 22.67
C VAL A 51 -33.37 27.37 23.13
N SER A 52 -33.18 27.29 24.45
CA SER A 52 -31.86 27.12 25.04
C SER A 52 -31.29 25.73 24.72
N GLY A 53 -29.98 25.66 24.41
CA GLY A 53 -29.26 24.38 24.22
C GLY A 53 -28.57 24.20 22.87
N GLY A 54 -28.77 25.09 21.89
CA GLY A 54 -28.10 25.06 20.59
C GLY A 54 -26.59 25.02 20.68
N PRO A 55 -25.93 25.92 21.44
CA PRO A 55 -24.48 25.89 21.62
C PRO A 55 -23.97 24.63 22.31
N ALA A 56 -24.70 24.12 23.28
CA ALA A 56 -24.34 22.86 23.98
C ALA A 56 -24.43 21.64 23.06
N LEU A 57 -25.48 21.56 22.22
CA LEU A 57 -25.62 20.50 21.20
C LEU A 57 -24.45 20.53 20.23
N ARG A 58 -24.09 21.72 19.72
CA ARG A 58 -22.96 21.91 18.82
C ARG A 58 -21.65 21.46 19.47
N ALA A 59 -21.36 21.95 20.69
CA ALA A 59 -20.16 21.60 21.43
C ALA A 59 -20.06 20.09 21.67
N LEU A 60 -21.15 19.43 22.06
CA LEU A 60 -21.19 17.99 22.32
C LEU A 60 -20.90 17.17 21.05
N VAL A 61 -21.52 17.52 19.93
CA VAL A 61 -21.31 16.80 18.66
C VAL A 61 -19.89 17.00 18.16
N PHE A 62 -19.35 18.22 18.15
CA PHE A 62 -17.98 18.49 17.71
C PHE A 62 -16.95 17.84 18.63
N SER A 63 -17.15 17.87 19.94
CA SER A 63 -16.27 17.17 20.90
C SER A 63 -16.28 15.65 20.68
N THR A 64 -17.45 15.07 20.40
CA THR A 64 -17.56 13.64 20.08
C THR A 64 -16.84 13.29 18.78
N ILE A 65 -16.98 14.14 17.75
CA ILE A 65 -16.26 13.95 16.47
C ILE A 65 -14.77 14.04 16.70
N ALA A 66 -14.28 15.11 17.35
CA ALA A 66 -12.87 15.29 17.65
C ALA A 66 -12.30 14.11 18.46
N GLY A 67 -12.97 13.73 19.52
CA GLY A 67 -12.57 12.57 20.34
C GLY A 67 -12.50 11.27 19.54
N THR A 68 -13.50 11.00 18.67
CA THR A 68 -13.49 9.78 17.85
C THR A 68 -12.40 9.80 16.78
N VAL A 69 -12.07 10.96 16.19
CA VAL A 69 -10.97 11.10 15.24
C VAL A 69 -9.63 10.84 15.91
N VAL A 70 -9.39 11.47 17.06
CA VAL A 70 -8.15 11.26 17.84
C VAL A 70 -8.01 9.80 18.25
N LEU A 71 -9.05 9.19 18.80
CA LEU A 71 -9.04 7.79 19.19
C LEU A 71 -8.79 6.87 17.98
N SER A 72 -9.46 7.10 16.86
CA SER A 72 -9.25 6.31 15.64
C SER A 72 -7.81 6.43 15.13
N GLY A 73 -7.22 7.62 15.16
CA GLY A 73 -5.82 7.84 14.79
C GLY A 73 -4.84 7.11 15.73
N LEU A 74 -5.06 7.21 17.05
CA LEU A 74 -4.21 6.54 18.04
C LEU A 74 -4.27 5.02 17.95
N PHE A 75 -5.47 4.49 17.69
CA PHE A 75 -5.69 3.03 17.64
C PHE A 75 -5.47 2.42 16.26
N ALA A 76 -5.37 3.21 15.18
CA ALA A 76 -5.16 2.69 13.82
C ALA A 76 -3.86 1.87 13.71
N TYR A 77 -2.75 2.40 14.21
CA TYR A 77 -1.45 1.73 14.14
C TYR A 77 -1.39 0.43 14.97
N PRO A 78 -1.74 0.41 16.26
CA PRO A 78 -1.75 -0.83 17.03
C PRO A 78 -2.76 -1.84 16.48
N LEU A 79 -3.93 -1.40 16.02
CA LEU A 79 -4.93 -2.28 15.42
C LEU A 79 -4.41 -2.93 14.14
N ALA A 80 -3.79 -2.17 13.22
CA ALA A 80 -3.16 -2.71 12.02
C ALA A 80 -2.05 -3.72 12.36
N SER A 81 -1.30 -3.47 13.44
CA SER A 81 -0.25 -4.37 13.91
C SER A 81 -0.80 -5.69 14.45
N ILE A 82 -1.85 -5.64 15.27
CA ILE A 82 -2.53 -6.82 15.85
C ILE A 82 -3.18 -7.66 14.75
N LEU A 83 -3.82 -7.01 13.79
CA LEU A 83 -4.47 -7.66 12.65
C LEU A 83 -3.48 -8.12 11.57
N LYS A 84 -2.17 -7.90 11.76
CA LYS A 84 -1.10 -8.23 10.80
C LYS A 84 -1.30 -7.60 9.42
N LEU A 85 -1.96 -6.45 9.35
CA LEU A 85 -2.24 -5.67 8.14
C LEU A 85 -1.09 -4.71 7.79
N ARG A 86 0.07 -4.88 8.38
CA ARG A 86 1.26 -4.13 7.97
C ARG A 86 1.62 -4.56 6.56
N LEU A 87 1.83 -3.59 5.70
CA LEU A 87 2.48 -3.85 4.41
C LEU A 87 3.75 -4.69 4.69
N PRO A 88 3.95 -5.80 3.98
CA PRO A 88 5.18 -6.56 4.10
C PRO A 88 6.35 -5.60 3.93
N ARG A 89 7.43 -5.84 4.70
CA ARG A 89 8.65 -5.05 4.54
C ARG A 89 9.00 -5.00 3.05
N ARG A 90 9.35 -3.81 2.58
CA ARG A 90 9.96 -3.60 1.26
C ARG A 90 11.40 -4.13 1.28
N ASP A 91 11.56 -5.44 1.47
CA ASP A 91 12.86 -6.13 1.56
C ASP A 91 13.20 -6.90 0.28
N ARG A 92 12.31 -6.86 -0.70
CA ARG A 92 12.49 -7.51 -1.97
C ARG A 92 13.46 -6.73 -2.86
N VAL A 93 14.33 -7.45 -3.57
CA VAL A 93 15.24 -6.88 -4.57
C VAL A 93 14.73 -7.25 -5.96
N ALA A 94 14.46 -6.25 -6.82
CA ALA A 94 14.13 -6.47 -8.21
C ALA A 94 15.35 -6.18 -9.09
N ILE A 95 15.71 -7.14 -9.93
CA ILE A 95 16.85 -7.03 -10.87
C ILE A 95 16.29 -7.00 -12.28
N PHE A 96 16.60 -5.93 -13.03
CA PHE A 96 16.30 -5.86 -14.45
C PHE A 96 17.44 -6.45 -15.25
N GLY A 97 17.14 -7.52 -16.01
CA GLY A 97 18.09 -8.32 -16.76
C GLY A 97 18.54 -9.58 -16.02
N ALA A 98 18.34 -10.73 -16.63
CA ALA A 98 18.68 -12.06 -16.08
C ALA A 98 19.92 -12.67 -16.76
N GLY A 99 20.87 -11.85 -17.23
CA GLY A 99 22.08 -12.28 -17.90
C GLY A 99 23.37 -12.01 -17.14
N GLY A 100 24.47 -12.56 -17.56
CA GLY A 100 25.83 -12.26 -17.09
C GLY A 100 25.99 -12.37 -15.57
N LEU A 101 26.30 -11.24 -14.92
CA LEU A 101 26.51 -11.15 -13.47
C LEU A 101 25.23 -11.18 -12.64
N ALA A 102 24.06 -11.06 -13.27
CA ALA A 102 22.80 -10.95 -12.55
C ALA A 102 22.42 -12.23 -11.79
N LEU A 103 22.65 -13.40 -12.38
CA LEU A 103 22.39 -14.69 -11.74
C LEU A 103 23.30 -14.96 -10.52
N PRO A 104 24.64 -14.81 -10.61
CA PRO A 104 25.50 -14.93 -9.43
C PRO A 104 25.17 -13.92 -8.33
N LEU A 105 24.85 -12.66 -8.70
CA LEU A 105 24.45 -11.65 -7.74
C LEU A 105 23.15 -12.03 -7.02
N ALA A 106 22.16 -12.51 -7.76
CA ALA A 106 20.92 -12.98 -7.18
C ALA A 106 21.11 -14.15 -6.21
N GLY A 107 22.03 -15.07 -6.56
CA GLY A 107 22.45 -16.15 -5.66
C GLY A 107 23.01 -15.62 -4.35
N ALA A 108 24.00 -14.74 -4.41
CA ALA A 108 24.62 -14.14 -3.23
C ALA A 108 23.62 -13.34 -2.37
N LEU A 109 22.70 -12.59 -2.99
CA LEU A 109 21.65 -11.88 -2.28
C LEU A 109 20.66 -12.82 -1.57
N ARG A 110 20.30 -13.92 -2.21
CA ARG A 110 19.43 -14.95 -1.60
C ARG A 110 20.11 -15.67 -0.45
N ASP A 111 21.39 -15.98 -0.57
CA ASP A 111 22.19 -16.58 0.52
C ASP A 111 22.27 -15.62 1.72
N GLY A 112 22.26 -14.31 1.46
CA GLY A 112 22.13 -13.26 2.47
C GLY A 112 20.70 -13.06 3.01
N GLY A 113 19.72 -13.87 2.59
CA GLY A 113 18.32 -13.83 3.06
C GLY A 113 17.43 -12.85 2.31
N ALA A 114 17.88 -12.22 1.23
CA ALA A 114 17.06 -11.32 0.44
C ALA A 114 16.09 -12.10 -0.48
N SER A 115 14.88 -11.59 -0.64
CA SER A 115 13.93 -12.08 -1.64
C SER A 115 14.22 -11.40 -2.98
N VAL A 116 14.71 -12.16 -3.97
CA VAL A 116 15.11 -11.62 -5.28
C VAL A 116 14.12 -12.04 -6.35
N LEU A 117 13.75 -11.11 -7.21
CA LEU A 117 13.01 -11.34 -8.44
C LEU A 117 13.73 -10.70 -9.63
N PHE A 118 13.58 -11.31 -10.79
CA PHE A 118 14.03 -10.74 -12.06
C PHE A 118 12.86 -10.14 -12.84
N ILE A 119 13.14 -9.05 -13.55
CA ILE A 119 12.31 -8.55 -14.66
C ILE A 119 13.15 -8.71 -15.92
N GLU A 120 12.67 -9.49 -16.89
CA GLU A 120 13.42 -9.80 -18.10
C GLU A 120 12.51 -9.75 -19.34
N SER A 121 12.98 -9.05 -20.36
CA SER A 121 12.25 -8.88 -21.63
C SER A 121 12.66 -9.89 -22.72
N ASP A 122 13.78 -10.58 -22.55
CA ASP A 122 14.20 -11.64 -23.45
C ASP A 122 13.63 -12.99 -23.02
N PRO A 123 12.83 -13.67 -23.88
CA PRO A 123 12.21 -14.95 -23.51
C PRO A 123 13.20 -16.06 -23.17
N LYS A 124 14.36 -16.09 -23.85
CA LYS A 124 15.36 -17.12 -23.62
C LYS A 124 16.05 -16.95 -22.27
N ARG A 125 16.39 -15.71 -21.91
CA ARG A 125 16.98 -15.39 -20.61
C ARG A 125 16.00 -15.58 -19.47
N SER A 126 14.74 -15.17 -19.68
CA SER A 126 13.67 -15.42 -18.71
C SER A 126 13.53 -16.91 -18.40
N HIS A 127 13.42 -17.75 -19.43
CA HIS A 127 13.30 -19.20 -19.25
C HIS A 127 14.54 -19.83 -18.59
N ALA A 128 15.75 -19.39 -18.97
CA ALA A 128 16.96 -19.87 -18.36
C ALA A 128 17.06 -19.53 -16.86
N ALA A 129 16.65 -18.31 -16.48
CA ALA A 129 16.61 -17.91 -15.07
C ALA A 129 15.54 -18.66 -14.27
N GLU A 130 14.38 -18.95 -14.86
CA GLU A 130 13.34 -19.81 -14.26
C GLU A 130 13.84 -21.23 -14.03
N GLN A 131 14.53 -21.81 -15.02
CA GLN A 131 15.14 -23.14 -14.89
C GLN A 131 16.22 -23.20 -13.80
N ALA A 132 16.92 -22.07 -13.57
CA ALA A 132 17.88 -21.92 -12.47
C ALA A 132 17.20 -21.69 -11.10
N GLY A 133 15.86 -21.76 -11.02
CA GLY A 133 15.11 -21.65 -9.77
C GLY A 133 14.90 -20.21 -9.28
N HIS A 134 15.02 -19.22 -10.16
CA HIS A 134 14.74 -17.82 -9.84
C HIS A 134 13.28 -17.44 -10.15
N THR A 135 12.75 -16.52 -9.38
CA THR A 135 11.46 -15.88 -9.69
C THR A 135 11.67 -14.87 -10.80
N VAL A 136 10.97 -15.02 -11.91
CA VAL A 136 11.07 -14.11 -13.06
C VAL A 136 9.71 -13.55 -13.41
N VAL A 137 9.64 -12.26 -13.71
CA VAL A 137 8.52 -11.60 -14.34
C VAL A 137 8.94 -11.24 -15.76
N PHE A 138 8.42 -11.99 -16.72
CA PHE A 138 8.67 -11.71 -18.13
C PHE A 138 7.91 -10.47 -18.59
N GLY A 139 8.61 -9.49 -19.17
CA GLY A 139 8.02 -8.28 -19.75
C GLY A 139 8.97 -7.10 -19.78
N ASP A 140 8.47 -5.98 -20.31
CA ASP A 140 9.18 -4.70 -20.31
C ASP A 140 9.07 -4.06 -18.92
N PRO A 141 10.19 -3.66 -18.29
CA PRO A 141 10.19 -2.99 -16.99
C PRO A 141 9.59 -1.57 -17.01
N LEU A 142 9.31 -1.00 -18.17
CA LEU A 142 8.62 0.28 -18.30
C LEU A 142 7.09 0.10 -18.54
N ASP A 143 6.62 -1.14 -18.70
CA ASP A 143 5.20 -1.42 -18.78
C ASP A 143 4.59 -1.57 -17.37
N GLU A 144 3.56 -0.77 -17.09
CA GLU A 144 2.86 -0.76 -15.81
C GLU A 144 2.34 -2.14 -15.40
N ARG A 145 1.83 -2.94 -16.34
CA ARG A 145 1.33 -4.30 -16.06
C ARG A 145 2.46 -5.24 -15.61
N THR A 146 3.65 -5.07 -16.19
CA THR A 146 4.84 -5.84 -15.78
C THR A 146 5.25 -5.46 -14.37
N MET A 147 5.28 -4.17 -14.04
CA MET A 147 5.62 -3.66 -12.72
C MET A 147 4.59 -4.08 -11.66
N GLN A 148 3.29 -4.09 -12.01
CA GLN A 148 2.23 -4.61 -11.13
C GLN A 148 2.39 -6.11 -10.87
N ARG A 149 2.71 -6.93 -11.90
CA ARG A 149 2.98 -8.37 -11.73
C ARG A 149 4.22 -8.62 -10.88
N ALA A 150 5.23 -7.78 -11.00
CA ALA A 150 6.44 -7.81 -10.16
C ALA A 150 6.16 -7.40 -8.71
N ARG A 151 4.98 -6.84 -8.43
CA ARG A 151 4.59 -6.33 -7.11
C ARG A 151 5.62 -5.34 -6.60
N MET A 152 5.90 -4.32 -7.40
CA MET A 152 6.92 -3.30 -7.12
C MET A 152 6.67 -2.57 -5.81
N GLU A 153 5.42 -2.55 -5.32
CA GLU A 153 5.06 -2.02 -4.00
C GLU A 153 5.76 -2.73 -2.82
N LEU A 154 6.26 -3.95 -3.05
CA LEU A 154 6.99 -4.75 -2.06
C LEU A 154 8.52 -4.68 -2.23
N VAL A 155 8.99 -3.96 -3.25
CA VAL A 155 10.40 -3.84 -3.59
C VAL A 155 11.03 -2.66 -2.87
N GLY A 156 12.12 -2.90 -2.15
CA GLY A 156 12.90 -1.85 -1.47
C GLY A 156 14.19 -1.50 -2.21
N THR A 157 14.62 -2.36 -3.13
CA THR A 157 15.86 -2.15 -3.89
C THR A 157 15.67 -2.59 -5.33
N VAL A 158 16.10 -1.77 -6.29
CA VAL A 158 16.14 -2.11 -7.71
C VAL A 158 17.56 -2.04 -8.26
N ILE A 159 17.88 -2.96 -9.16
CA ILE A 159 19.21 -3.04 -9.79
C ILE A 159 19.00 -3.23 -11.30
N GLY A 160 19.47 -2.29 -12.11
CA GLY A 160 19.53 -2.42 -13.56
C GLY A 160 20.84 -3.07 -13.98
N LEU A 161 20.77 -4.29 -14.54
CA LEU A 161 21.93 -5.12 -14.90
C LEU A 161 21.89 -5.64 -16.35
N THR A 162 21.22 -4.91 -17.24
CA THR A 162 21.28 -5.22 -18.66
C THR A 162 22.52 -4.60 -19.32
N PHE A 163 22.82 -4.99 -20.56
CA PHE A 163 23.87 -4.35 -21.36
C PHE A 163 23.51 -2.93 -21.86
N ASN A 164 22.28 -2.50 -21.63
CA ASN A 164 21.82 -1.17 -22.03
C ASN A 164 21.72 -0.27 -20.79
N GLU A 165 22.76 0.52 -20.57
CA GLU A 165 22.84 1.48 -19.45
C GLU A 165 21.64 2.43 -19.40
N HIS A 166 21.21 2.91 -20.58
CA HIS A 166 20.08 3.83 -20.67
C HIS A 166 18.77 3.17 -20.18
N ALA A 167 18.52 1.93 -20.59
CA ALA A 167 17.36 1.15 -20.13
C ALA A 167 17.45 0.87 -18.62
N ASN A 168 18.63 0.56 -18.10
CA ASN A 168 18.88 0.40 -16.67
C ASN A 168 18.52 1.67 -15.89
N GLY A 169 18.96 2.83 -16.39
CA GLY A 169 18.68 4.13 -15.78
C GLY A 169 17.19 4.48 -15.79
N LEU A 170 16.49 4.20 -16.90
CA LEU A 170 15.05 4.40 -17.03
C LEU A 170 14.28 3.54 -16.04
N PHE A 171 14.62 2.26 -15.95
CA PHE A 171 13.99 1.34 -14.99
C PHE A 171 14.14 1.82 -13.55
N VAL A 172 15.36 2.18 -13.14
CA VAL A 172 15.63 2.65 -11.79
C VAL A 172 14.87 3.94 -11.48
N ARG A 173 14.81 4.88 -12.44
CA ARG A 173 14.06 6.11 -12.29
C ARG A 173 12.56 5.85 -12.14
N GLU A 174 11.98 5.05 -13.04
CA GLU A 174 10.56 4.67 -12.99
C GLU A 174 10.19 3.99 -11.66
N ALA A 175 11.03 3.07 -11.19
CA ALA A 175 10.83 2.41 -9.91
C ALA A 175 10.84 3.38 -8.72
N ARG A 176 11.66 4.43 -8.76
CA ARG A 176 11.73 5.44 -7.70
C ARG A 176 10.57 6.44 -7.77
N GLU A 177 10.20 6.89 -8.97
CA GLU A 177 9.19 7.93 -9.16
C GLU A 177 7.76 7.37 -8.99
N SER A 178 7.49 6.19 -9.55
CA SER A 178 6.14 5.62 -9.58
C SER A 178 5.85 4.64 -8.46
N TYR A 179 6.88 4.00 -7.86
CA TYR A 179 6.72 2.96 -6.83
C TYR A 179 7.43 3.29 -5.52
N ASP A 180 8.03 4.48 -5.40
CA ASP A 180 8.69 4.96 -4.17
C ASP A 180 9.75 3.98 -3.65
N VAL A 181 10.56 3.40 -4.55
CA VAL A 181 11.65 2.50 -4.20
C VAL A 181 12.82 3.29 -3.65
N GLU A 182 13.26 2.94 -2.43
CA GLU A 182 14.29 3.72 -1.72
C GLU A 182 15.68 3.63 -2.37
N ARG A 183 16.08 2.43 -2.80
CA ARG A 183 17.43 2.15 -3.29
C ARG A 183 17.41 1.71 -4.75
N GLY A 184 18.18 2.39 -5.59
CA GLY A 184 18.33 2.06 -6.99
C GLY A 184 19.81 2.07 -7.41
N TYR A 185 20.23 1.00 -8.10
CA TYR A 185 21.59 0.83 -8.60
C TYR A 185 21.56 0.57 -10.11
N VAL A 186 22.48 1.14 -10.81
CA VAL A 186 22.64 0.98 -12.27
C VAL A 186 24.03 0.44 -12.54
N ALA A 187 24.13 -0.67 -13.27
CA ALA A 187 25.40 -1.11 -13.83
C ALA A 187 25.78 -0.21 -15.01
N ILE A 188 26.98 0.28 -14.99
CA ILE A 188 27.65 1.10 -16.00
C ILE A 188 28.57 0.22 -16.81
#